data_02c0508c3fece1c94e9d5a32d54fa20d
#
_entry.id   02c0508c3fece1c94e9d5a32d54fa20d
#
_cell.length_a   1.000
_cell.length_b   1.000
_cell.length_c   1.000
_cell.angle_alpha   90.00
_cell.angle_beta   90.00
_cell.angle_gamma   90.00
#
_symmetry.space_group_name_H-M   'P 1'
#
loop_
_entity.id
_entity.type
_entity.pdbx_description
1 polymer ?
#
loop_
_entity_poly.entity_id
_entity_poly.type
_entity_poly.pdbx_seq_one_letter_code
_entity_poly.pdbx_strand_id
1 'polypeptide(L)'
;MADLASESLIVGCGYLGRSLAERLLEHGQRVHGTVRQRSDAEALRCLGVNPVMLEVTRPLSFPALAPALEAEELDVYYLVPPGRSGGVPTPRQVILGGIAHITRQLRQGAVRRGVLVSSTAVYGQASGGRVDADTLPQPGGERGRLLLEGEGLWREQDEGDPRWRVVRLAGLYGAGRIVGEKAVREGAPLVGDPEALLNLIHVQDAAD
;
A
#
# COMPACT_ATOMS: atom_id res chain seq x y z
N MET A 1 -7.81 -0.18 -34.16
CA MET A 1 -7.85 0.63 -32.92
C MET A 1 -6.64 0.20 -32.12
N ALA A 2 -5.72 1.10 -31.81
CA ALA A 2 -4.63 0.75 -30.91
C ALA A 2 -5.26 0.39 -29.56
N ASP A 3 -4.93 -0.80 -29.07
CA ASP A 3 -5.30 -1.24 -27.72
C ASP A 3 -4.64 -0.25 -26.75
N LEU A 4 -5.43 0.67 -26.17
CA LEU A 4 -4.91 1.64 -25.22
C LEU A 4 -4.43 0.84 -24.02
N ALA A 5 -3.11 0.81 -23.82
CA ALA A 5 -2.52 0.13 -22.69
C ALA A 5 -3.19 0.66 -21.40
N SER A 6 -3.75 -0.23 -20.60
CA SER A 6 -4.36 0.15 -19.32
C SER A 6 -3.31 0.85 -18.43
N GLU A 7 -3.74 1.86 -17.69
CA GLU A 7 -2.84 2.64 -16.83
C GLU A 7 -3.05 2.30 -15.36
N SER A 8 -1.96 2.32 -14.60
CA SER A 8 -1.96 2.04 -13.17
C SER A 8 -1.25 3.14 -12.38
N LEU A 9 -1.85 3.56 -11.27
CA LEU A 9 -1.26 4.47 -10.29
C LEU A 9 -0.98 3.74 -8.98
N ILE A 10 0.29 3.64 -8.62
CA ILE A 10 0.73 3.08 -7.34
C ILE A 10 1.06 4.22 -6.39
N VAL A 11 0.17 4.48 -5.43
CA VAL A 11 0.39 5.47 -4.37
C VAL A 11 1.20 4.82 -3.26
N GLY A 12 2.48 5.23 -3.12
CA GLY A 12 3.46 4.60 -2.24
C GLY A 12 4.24 3.48 -2.91
N CYS A 13 4.95 3.80 -4.01
CA CYS A 13 5.74 2.84 -4.77
C CYS A 13 7.08 2.51 -4.08
N GLY A 14 6.97 1.93 -2.85
CA GLY A 14 8.08 1.43 -2.04
C GLY A 14 8.34 -0.06 -2.27
N TYR A 15 8.58 -0.82 -1.19
CA TYR A 15 8.96 -2.23 -1.24
C TYR A 15 7.95 -3.11 -2.01
N LEU A 16 6.69 -3.13 -1.59
CA LEU A 16 5.63 -3.86 -2.30
C LEU A 16 5.31 -3.20 -3.65
N GLY A 17 5.27 -1.87 -3.68
CA GLY A 17 4.89 -1.14 -4.90
C GLY A 17 5.84 -1.36 -6.07
N ARG A 18 7.13 -1.59 -5.83
CA ARG A 18 8.09 -1.93 -6.90
C ARG A 18 7.82 -3.32 -7.46
N SER A 19 7.59 -4.33 -6.62
CA SER A 19 7.22 -5.68 -7.09
C SER A 19 5.91 -5.67 -7.86
N LEU A 20 4.90 -4.93 -7.39
CA LEU A 20 3.64 -4.76 -8.14
C LEU A 20 3.86 -4.03 -9.47
N ALA A 21 4.70 -2.98 -9.49
CA ALA A 21 5.01 -2.26 -10.72
C ALA A 21 5.66 -3.15 -11.78
N GLU A 22 6.59 -4.02 -11.37
CA GLU A 22 7.23 -5.00 -12.26
C GLU A 22 6.19 -5.92 -12.90
N ARG A 23 5.25 -6.46 -12.11
CA ARG A 23 4.15 -7.31 -12.61
C ARG A 23 3.24 -6.57 -13.60
N LEU A 24 2.84 -5.34 -13.27
CA LEU A 24 1.98 -4.54 -14.14
C LEU A 24 2.67 -4.19 -15.46
N LEU A 25 3.96 -3.89 -15.44
CA LEU A 25 4.77 -3.64 -16.64
C LEU A 25 4.91 -4.90 -17.49
N GLU A 26 5.13 -6.09 -16.89
CA GLU A 26 5.15 -7.38 -17.59
C GLU A 26 3.84 -7.66 -18.33
N HIS A 27 2.71 -7.15 -17.80
CA HIS A 27 1.39 -7.22 -18.45
C HIS A 27 1.12 -6.07 -19.45
N GLY A 28 2.14 -5.30 -19.80
CA GLY A 28 2.05 -4.24 -20.80
C GLY A 28 1.32 -2.97 -20.34
N GLN A 29 1.11 -2.80 -19.03
CA GLN A 29 0.47 -1.60 -18.50
C GLN A 29 1.44 -0.42 -18.44
N ARG A 30 0.91 0.80 -18.54
CA ARG A 30 1.65 2.01 -18.19
C ARG A 30 1.51 2.26 -16.70
N VAL A 31 2.64 2.34 -15.99
CA VAL A 31 2.65 2.45 -14.52
C VAL A 31 3.17 3.80 -14.06
N HIS A 32 2.40 4.48 -13.23
CA HIS A 32 2.79 5.67 -12.47
C HIS A 32 3.04 5.28 -11.02
N GLY A 33 4.20 5.67 -10.46
CA GLY A 33 4.57 5.31 -9.09
C GLY A 33 4.89 6.53 -8.23
N THR A 34 4.20 6.71 -7.10
CA THR A 34 4.50 7.85 -6.23
C THR A 34 5.62 7.56 -5.25
N VAL A 35 6.53 8.49 -5.12
CA VAL A 35 7.67 8.46 -4.20
C VAL A 35 7.89 9.83 -3.56
N ARG A 36 8.64 9.86 -2.44
CA ARG A 36 8.95 11.10 -1.71
C ARG A 36 10.36 11.62 -1.96
N GLN A 37 11.28 10.77 -2.39
CA GLN A 37 12.69 11.12 -2.58
C GLN A 37 13.08 11.05 -4.06
N ARG A 38 13.95 11.95 -4.50
CA ARG A 38 14.45 11.97 -5.88
C ARG A 38 15.21 10.71 -6.27
N SER A 39 16.00 10.16 -5.34
CA SER A 39 16.72 8.90 -5.55
C SER A 39 15.78 7.73 -5.84
N ASP A 40 14.62 7.67 -5.16
CA ASP A 40 13.60 6.66 -5.45
C ASP A 40 12.95 6.88 -6.82
N ALA A 41 12.77 8.14 -7.24
CA ALA A 41 12.23 8.45 -8.56
C ALA A 41 13.16 7.98 -9.68
N GLU A 42 14.47 8.12 -9.52
CA GLU A 42 15.47 7.61 -10.48
C GLU A 42 15.42 6.09 -10.57
N ALA A 43 15.35 5.41 -9.42
CA ALA A 43 15.21 3.95 -9.38
C ALA A 43 13.91 3.47 -10.08
N LEU A 44 12.79 4.19 -9.94
CA LEU A 44 11.55 3.86 -10.64
C LEU A 44 11.67 4.04 -12.16
N ARG A 45 12.36 5.09 -12.64
CA ARG A 45 12.61 5.27 -14.08
C ARG A 45 13.41 4.10 -14.68
N CYS A 46 14.41 3.61 -13.94
CA CYS A 46 15.18 2.45 -14.38
C CYS A 46 14.34 1.18 -14.50
N LEU A 47 13.24 1.06 -13.75
CA LEU A 47 12.26 -0.03 -13.85
C LEU A 47 11.22 0.20 -14.97
N GLY A 48 11.21 1.35 -15.64
CA GLY A 48 10.19 1.69 -16.64
C GLY A 48 8.91 2.32 -16.05
N VAL A 49 8.91 2.66 -14.77
CA VAL A 49 7.80 3.32 -14.07
C VAL A 49 7.90 4.84 -14.22
N ASN A 50 6.79 5.51 -14.47
CA ASN A 50 6.69 6.98 -14.47
C ASN A 50 6.65 7.49 -13.02
N PRO A 51 7.72 8.10 -12.49
CA PRO A 51 7.74 8.52 -11.09
C PRO A 51 6.97 9.82 -10.89
N VAL A 52 6.16 9.86 -9.83
CA VAL A 52 5.43 11.03 -9.37
C VAL A 52 5.91 11.42 -7.97
N MET A 53 6.38 12.64 -7.81
CA MET A 53 6.81 13.16 -6.51
C MET A 53 5.57 13.54 -5.69
N LEU A 54 5.24 12.74 -4.68
CA LEU A 54 4.04 12.93 -3.87
C LEU A 54 4.31 12.67 -2.39
N GLU A 55 3.87 13.61 -1.53
CA GLU A 55 3.71 13.40 -0.10
C GLU A 55 2.21 13.44 0.24
N VAL A 56 1.64 12.29 0.60
CA VAL A 56 0.18 12.12 0.78
C VAL A 56 -0.42 13.02 1.86
N THR A 57 0.40 13.52 2.78
CA THR A 57 -0.02 14.43 3.85
C THR A 57 0.04 15.91 3.44
N ARG A 58 0.53 16.21 2.22
CA ARG A 58 0.70 17.58 1.71
C ARG A 58 -0.17 17.84 0.48
N PRO A 59 -1.34 18.49 0.61
CA PRO A 59 -2.24 18.74 -0.51
C PRO A 59 -1.60 19.44 -1.72
N LEU A 60 -0.61 20.32 -1.48
CA LEU A 60 0.11 21.02 -2.54
C LEU A 60 0.96 20.12 -3.46
N SER A 61 1.19 18.85 -3.08
CA SER A 61 1.91 17.88 -3.93
C SER A 61 1.00 17.18 -4.95
N PHE A 62 -0.31 17.29 -4.84
CA PHE A 62 -1.28 16.54 -5.64
C PHE A 62 -1.40 16.96 -7.10
N PRO A 63 -1.14 18.21 -7.53
CA PRO A 63 -1.11 18.53 -8.96
C PRO A 63 -0.15 17.65 -9.78
N ALA A 64 0.86 17.05 -9.13
CA ALA A 64 1.77 16.11 -9.78
C ALA A 64 1.07 14.81 -10.25
N LEU A 65 -0.12 14.49 -9.77
CA LEU A 65 -0.93 13.35 -10.20
C LEU A 65 -1.66 13.57 -11.52
N ALA A 66 -1.80 14.82 -11.99
CA ALA A 66 -2.60 15.14 -13.17
C ALA A 66 -2.32 14.24 -14.38
N PRO A 67 -1.05 13.94 -14.76
CA PRO A 67 -0.80 13.06 -15.90
C PRO A 67 -1.34 11.63 -15.73
N ALA A 68 -1.37 11.11 -14.50
CA ALA A 68 -1.94 9.79 -14.23
C ALA A 68 -3.47 9.81 -14.19
N LEU A 69 -4.07 10.95 -13.83
CA LEU A 69 -5.53 11.12 -13.74
C LEU A 69 -6.19 11.46 -15.09
N GLU A 70 -5.40 11.72 -16.13
CA GLU A 70 -5.88 11.93 -17.51
C GLU A 70 -6.21 10.61 -18.24
N ALA A 71 -5.87 9.45 -17.62
CA ALA A 71 -6.16 8.14 -18.19
C ALA A 71 -7.68 7.92 -18.34
N GLU A 72 -8.11 7.31 -19.45
CA GLU A 72 -9.52 6.94 -19.65
C GLU A 72 -9.97 5.84 -18.68
N GLU A 73 -9.08 4.90 -18.37
CA GLU A 73 -9.27 3.86 -17.37
C GLU A 73 -8.02 3.74 -16.50
N LEU A 74 -8.19 3.90 -15.20
CA LEU A 74 -7.10 3.91 -14.23
C LEU A 74 -7.31 2.86 -13.13
N ASP A 75 -6.34 1.97 -12.96
CA ASP A 75 -6.25 1.12 -11.77
C ASP A 75 -5.43 1.83 -10.68
N VAL A 76 -5.95 1.93 -9.47
CA VAL A 76 -5.30 2.64 -8.36
C VAL A 76 -4.98 1.69 -7.23
N TYR A 77 -3.72 1.66 -6.82
CA TYR A 77 -3.22 0.86 -5.70
C TYR A 77 -2.67 1.79 -4.61
N TYR A 78 -3.34 1.83 -3.46
CA TYR A 78 -2.86 2.61 -2.30
C TYR A 78 -2.06 1.72 -1.35
N LEU A 79 -0.73 1.89 -1.33
CA LEU A 79 0.24 1.04 -0.62
C LEU A 79 1.06 1.81 0.43
N VAL A 80 0.60 3.02 0.82
CA VAL A 80 1.35 3.86 1.76
C VAL A 80 1.35 3.24 3.15
N PRO A 81 2.52 2.91 3.71
CA PRO A 81 2.60 2.36 5.06
C PRO A 81 2.24 3.42 6.10
N PRO A 82 1.69 3.02 7.26
CA PRO A 82 1.21 3.95 8.30
C PRO A 82 2.26 4.85 8.96
N GLY A 83 3.52 4.76 8.53
CA GLY A 83 4.61 5.53 9.15
C GLY A 83 5.06 4.94 10.50
N ARG A 84 5.94 5.65 11.20
CA ARG A 84 6.46 5.25 12.52
C ARG A 84 5.68 5.96 13.62
N SER A 85 5.38 5.27 14.71
CA SER A 85 4.85 5.88 15.92
C SER A 85 5.83 6.96 16.44
N GLY A 86 5.31 8.14 16.83
CA GLY A 86 6.11 9.27 17.28
C GLY A 86 6.79 10.08 16.15
N GLY A 87 6.59 9.69 14.86
CA GLY A 87 7.10 10.45 13.72
C GLY A 87 6.22 11.63 13.31
N VAL A 88 6.79 12.54 12.53
CA VAL A 88 6.06 13.61 11.83
C VAL A 88 6.27 13.40 10.32
N PRO A 89 5.20 13.25 9.55
CA PRO A 89 3.78 13.22 9.94
C PRO A 89 3.41 12.01 10.82
N THR A 90 2.36 12.16 11.62
CA THR A 90 1.85 11.10 12.50
C THR A 90 1.19 9.95 11.70
N PRO A 91 1.09 8.73 12.24
CA PRO A 91 0.37 7.63 11.59
C PRO A 91 -1.06 8.00 11.19
N ARG A 92 -1.78 8.75 12.02
CA ARG A 92 -3.12 9.24 11.71
C ARG A 92 -3.15 10.15 10.50
N GLN A 93 -2.21 11.09 10.40
CA GLN A 93 -2.10 11.99 9.24
C GLN A 93 -1.78 11.21 7.96
N VAL A 94 -0.90 10.20 8.05
CA VAL A 94 -0.51 9.39 6.89
C VAL A 94 -1.67 8.50 6.42
N ILE A 95 -2.32 7.77 7.34
CA ILE A 95 -3.39 6.83 6.99
C ILE A 95 -4.64 7.62 6.58
N LEU A 96 -5.24 8.35 7.52
CA LEU A 96 -6.56 8.96 7.29
C LEU A 96 -6.46 10.17 6.37
N GLY A 97 -5.52 11.07 6.64
CA GLY A 97 -5.29 12.24 5.80
C GLY A 97 -4.86 11.86 4.39
N GLY A 98 -3.93 10.91 4.26
CA GLY A 98 -3.46 10.43 2.96
C GLY A 98 -4.57 9.79 2.14
N ILE A 99 -5.37 8.88 2.72
CA ILE A 99 -6.51 8.25 2.05
C ILE A 99 -7.53 9.32 1.63
N ALA A 100 -7.93 10.23 2.55
CA ALA A 100 -8.91 11.27 2.24
C ALA A 100 -8.44 12.23 1.13
N HIS A 101 -7.14 12.55 1.09
CA HIS A 101 -6.59 13.38 0.01
C HIS A 101 -6.61 12.65 -1.34
N ILE A 102 -6.17 11.39 -1.39
CA ILE A 102 -6.16 10.61 -2.62
C ILE A 102 -7.57 10.38 -3.13
N THR A 103 -8.50 9.91 -2.31
CA THR A 103 -9.87 9.63 -2.74
C THR A 103 -10.57 10.88 -3.29
N ARG A 104 -10.27 12.07 -2.74
CA ARG A 104 -10.78 13.33 -3.30
C ARG A 104 -10.29 13.58 -4.74
N GLN A 105 -9.04 13.25 -5.04
CA GLN A 105 -8.51 13.41 -6.40
C GLN A 105 -9.12 12.39 -7.35
N LEU A 106 -9.27 11.14 -6.89
CA LEU A 106 -9.80 10.04 -7.70
C LEU A 106 -11.27 10.24 -8.13
N ARG A 107 -12.06 10.99 -7.38
CA ARG A 107 -13.44 11.35 -7.77
C ARG A 107 -13.54 12.16 -9.06
N GLN A 108 -12.42 12.74 -9.51
CA GLN A 108 -12.35 13.54 -10.74
C GLN A 108 -11.90 12.73 -11.96
N GLY A 109 -11.49 11.46 -11.77
CA GLY A 109 -10.94 10.61 -12.81
C GLY A 109 -11.74 9.33 -13.08
N ALA A 110 -11.44 8.65 -14.17
CA ALA A 110 -12.05 7.38 -14.56
C ALA A 110 -11.37 6.21 -13.85
N VAL A 111 -11.65 6.02 -12.54
CA VAL A 111 -11.10 4.88 -11.80
C VAL A 111 -11.85 3.61 -12.16
N ARG A 112 -11.15 2.65 -12.79
CA ARG A 112 -11.65 1.32 -13.10
C ARG A 112 -11.60 0.40 -11.90
N ARG A 113 -10.53 0.47 -11.10
CA ARG A 113 -10.30 -0.35 -9.91
C ARG A 113 -9.53 0.43 -8.86
N GLY A 114 -9.97 0.36 -7.60
CA GLY A 114 -9.28 0.91 -6.45
C GLY A 114 -8.93 -0.18 -5.44
N VAL A 115 -7.67 -0.34 -5.10
CA VAL A 115 -7.17 -1.32 -4.12
C VAL A 115 -6.44 -0.61 -2.99
N LEU A 116 -6.94 -0.75 -1.76
CA LEU A 116 -6.23 -0.34 -0.54
C LEU A 116 -5.52 -1.56 0.06
N VAL A 117 -4.22 -1.47 0.25
CA VAL A 117 -3.48 -2.44 1.04
C VAL A 117 -3.52 -2.04 2.51
N SER A 118 -4.19 -2.85 3.30
CA SER A 118 -4.29 -2.82 4.76
C SER A 118 -3.43 -3.93 5.37
N SER A 119 -3.65 -4.30 6.61
CA SER A 119 -2.88 -5.32 7.31
C SER A 119 -3.77 -6.20 8.18
N THR A 120 -3.35 -7.46 8.35
CA THR A 120 -3.96 -8.40 9.32
C THR A 120 -3.88 -7.90 10.77
N ALA A 121 -3.12 -6.84 11.05
CA ALA A 121 -3.12 -6.16 12.36
C ALA A 121 -4.50 -5.63 12.80
N VAL A 122 -5.47 -5.54 11.90
CA VAL A 122 -6.86 -5.18 12.22
C VAL A 122 -7.61 -6.27 13.00
N TYR A 123 -7.15 -7.52 12.94
CA TYR A 123 -7.82 -8.63 13.63
C TYR A 123 -7.45 -8.72 15.13
N GLY A 124 -6.29 -8.21 15.55
CA GLY A 124 -5.89 -8.14 16.96
C GLY A 124 -5.69 -9.49 17.66
N GLN A 125 -5.81 -10.61 16.97
CA GLN A 125 -5.65 -11.93 17.54
C GLN A 125 -4.16 -12.24 17.73
N ALA A 126 -3.78 -12.60 18.96
CA ALA A 126 -2.40 -12.93 19.32
C ALA A 126 -2.22 -14.41 19.75
N SER A 127 -3.32 -15.19 19.80
CA SER A 127 -3.34 -16.55 20.34
C SER A 127 -3.25 -17.65 19.28
N GLY A 128 -2.81 -17.32 18.05
CA GLY A 128 -2.70 -18.30 16.96
C GLY A 128 -4.04 -18.70 16.32
N GLY A 129 -5.11 -17.99 16.62
CA GLY A 129 -6.42 -18.23 16.02
C GLY A 129 -6.41 -17.97 14.51
N ARG A 130 -7.12 -18.81 13.76
CA ARG A 130 -7.29 -18.63 12.31
C ARG A 130 -8.22 -17.46 12.00
N VAL A 131 -7.87 -16.64 11.01
CA VAL A 131 -8.70 -15.55 10.50
C VAL A 131 -8.85 -15.68 8.99
N ASP A 132 -9.97 -15.17 8.49
CA ASP A 132 -10.32 -15.11 7.07
C ASP A 132 -10.96 -13.75 6.72
N ALA A 133 -11.46 -13.63 5.49
CA ALA A 133 -12.09 -12.39 5.01
C ALA A 133 -13.39 -12.02 5.77
N ASP A 134 -14.10 -13.02 6.29
CA ASP A 134 -15.37 -12.84 7.01
C ASP A 134 -15.17 -12.62 8.52
N THR A 135 -13.96 -12.81 9.02
CA THR A 135 -13.62 -12.57 10.42
C THR A 135 -13.77 -11.10 10.77
N LEU A 136 -14.57 -10.79 11.80
CA LEU A 136 -14.78 -9.43 12.25
C LEU A 136 -13.48 -8.83 12.80
N PRO A 137 -13.06 -7.64 12.32
CA PRO A 137 -11.89 -6.95 12.84
C PRO A 137 -12.08 -6.56 14.30
N GLN A 138 -11.06 -6.85 15.13
CA GLN A 138 -11.01 -6.49 16.55
C GLN A 138 -9.59 -6.01 16.91
N PRO A 139 -9.17 -4.83 16.43
CA PRO A 139 -7.79 -4.37 16.58
C PRO A 139 -7.40 -4.18 18.04
N GLY A 140 -6.37 -4.88 18.51
CA GLY A 140 -5.86 -4.80 19.87
C GLY A 140 -5.04 -3.53 20.17
N GLY A 141 -4.61 -2.77 19.13
CA GLY A 141 -3.75 -1.60 19.29
C GLY A 141 -4.19 -0.41 18.43
N GLU A 142 -3.60 0.77 18.70
CA GLU A 142 -3.90 2.01 17.99
C GLU A 142 -3.67 1.89 16.46
N ARG A 143 -2.57 1.26 16.06
CA ARG A 143 -2.26 1.07 14.65
C ARG A 143 -3.34 0.29 13.90
N GLY A 144 -3.83 -0.80 14.49
CA GLY A 144 -4.91 -1.59 13.88
C GLY A 144 -6.22 -0.81 13.81
N ARG A 145 -6.53 0.00 14.84
CA ARG A 145 -7.72 0.87 14.82
C ARG A 145 -7.65 1.92 13.72
N LEU A 146 -6.49 2.57 13.55
CA LEU A 146 -6.28 3.56 12.48
C LEU A 146 -6.39 2.92 11.09
N LEU A 147 -5.85 1.72 10.90
CA LEU A 147 -5.98 0.98 9.64
C LEU A 147 -7.45 0.67 9.34
N LEU A 148 -8.20 0.20 10.34
CA LEU A 148 -9.63 -0.11 10.18
C LEU A 148 -10.47 1.14 9.86
N GLU A 149 -10.16 2.30 10.51
CA GLU A 149 -10.76 3.59 10.19
C GLU A 149 -10.44 3.99 8.73
N GLY A 150 -9.19 3.79 8.30
CA GLY A 150 -8.77 4.03 6.91
C GLY A 150 -9.48 3.11 5.87
N GLU A 151 -9.71 1.84 6.23
CA GLU A 151 -10.51 0.92 5.41
C GLU A 151 -11.95 1.44 5.24
N GLY A 152 -12.53 2.03 6.31
CA GLY A 152 -13.84 2.67 6.25
C GLY A 152 -13.86 3.82 5.25
N LEU A 153 -12.92 4.76 5.36
CA LEU A 153 -12.80 5.89 4.41
C LEU A 153 -12.61 5.45 2.96
N TRP A 154 -11.89 4.35 2.72
CA TRP A 154 -11.72 3.80 1.38
C TRP A 154 -13.01 3.20 0.84
N ARG A 155 -13.76 2.48 1.67
CA ARG A 155 -15.05 1.88 1.30
C ARG A 155 -16.16 2.92 1.10
N GLU A 156 -16.07 4.12 1.67
CA GLU A 156 -17.01 5.21 1.39
C GLU A 156 -17.03 5.63 -0.10
N GLN A 157 -16.01 5.24 -0.88
CA GLN A 157 -15.99 5.44 -2.33
C GLN A 157 -16.83 4.38 -3.05
N ASP A 158 -17.16 3.30 -2.37
CA ASP A 158 -17.73 2.09 -2.94
C ASP A 158 -19.23 2.27 -3.27
N GLU A 159 -20.04 2.90 -2.41
CA GLU A 159 -21.50 2.96 -2.51
C GLU A 159 -22.12 1.61 -2.99
N GLY A 160 -21.46 0.48 -2.67
CA GLY A 160 -21.79 -0.87 -3.17
C GLY A 160 -21.08 -1.25 -4.48
N ASP A 161 -20.14 -0.46 -4.96
CA ASP A 161 -19.39 -0.73 -6.18
C ASP A 161 -18.19 -1.68 -5.93
N PRO A 162 -18.17 -2.89 -6.51
CA PRO A 162 -17.15 -3.88 -6.27
C PRO A 162 -15.75 -3.50 -6.82
N ARG A 163 -15.62 -2.34 -7.45
CA ARG A 163 -14.31 -1.83 -7.92
C ARG A 163 -13.37 -1.43 -6.79
N TRP A 164 -13.91 -1.03 -5.64
CA TRP A 164 -13.13 -0.59 -4.48
C TRP A 164 -12.91 -1.75 -3.51
N ARG A 165 -11.67 -2.20 -3.37
CA ARG A 165 -11.32 -3.37 -2.57
C ARG A 165 -10.32 -3.02 -1.47
N VAL A 166 -10.37 -3.78 -0.39
CA VAL A 166 -9.38 -3.74 0.68
C VAL A 166 -8.71 -5.10 0.78
N VAL A 167 -7.39 -5.12 0.71
CA VAL A 167 -6.56 -6.32 0.88
C VAL A 167 -5.78 -6.21 2.18
N ARG A 168 -6.01 -7.12 3.12
CA ARG A 168 -5.34 -7.17 4.43
C ARG A 168 -4.15 -8.12 4.34
N LEU A 169 -2.96 -7.57 4.12
CA LEU A 169 -1.74 -8.36 4.00
C LEU A 169 -1.18 -8.79 5.36
N ALA A 170 -0.60 -9.98 5.38
CA ALA A 170 0.29 -10.47 6.41
C ALA A 170 1.61 -9.68 6.45
N GLY A 171 2.53 -10.02 7.33
CA GLY A 171 3.86 -9.41 7.38
C GLY A 171 4.63 -9.67 6.09
N LEU A 172 5.00 -8.61 5.36
CA LEU A 172 5.77 -8.74 4.12
C LEU A 172 7.21 -9.13 4.41
N TYR A 173 7.71 -10.16 3.72
CA TYR A 173 9.12 -10.54 3.72
C TYR A 173 9.64 -10.77 2.29
N GLY A 174 10.95 -10.92 2.14
CA GLY A 174 11.63 -11.17 0.88
C GLY A 174 13.02 -10.54 0.86
N ALA A 175 13.59 -10.31 -0.32
CA ALA A 175 14.93 -9.73 -0.47
C ALA A 175 15.06 -8.38 0.26
N GLY A 176 16.08 -8.25 1.11
CA GLY A 176 16.34 -7.04 1.91
C GLY A 176 15.32 -6.79 3.05
N ARG A 177 14.43 -7.74 3.34
CA ARG A 177 13.44 -7.65 4.41
C ARG A 177 13.13 -9.01 5.03
N ILE A 178 14.11 -9.54 5.77
CA ILE A 178 13.99 -10.82 6.47
C ILE A 178 13.73 -10.57 7.96
N VAL A 179 12.77 -11.31 8.53
CA VAL A 179 12.45 -11.20 9.97
C VAL A 179 13.67 -11.65 10.78
N GLY A 180 14.07 -10.83 11.75
CA GLY A 180 15.21 -11.14 12.62
C GLY A 180 16.60 -10.93 12.00
N GLU A 181 16.72 -10.62 10.70
CA GLU A 181 18.00 -10.45 9.99
C GLU A 181 18.98 -9.52 10.72
N LYS A 182 18.49 -8.38 11.20
CA LYS A 182 19.33 -7.42 11.94
C LYS A 182 19.90 -8.03 13.22
N ALA A 183 19.07 -8.70 14.01
CA ALA A 183 19.51 -9.34 15.25
C ALA A 183 20.56 -10.42 14.97
N VAL A 184 20.32 -11.26 13.95
CA VAL A 184 21.28 -12.30 13.56
C VAL A 184 22.61 -11.69 13.10
N ARG A 185 22.61 -10.63 12.28
CA ARG A 185 23.83 -9.94 11.82
C ARG A 185 24.62 -9.28 12.95
N GLU A 186 23.92 -8.78 13.96
CA GLU A 186 24.52 -8.11 15.11
C GLU A 186 24.88 -9.09 16.24
N GLY A 187 24.66 -10.40 16.08
CA GLY A 187 24.87 -11.40 17.11
C GLY A 187 23.97 -11.21 18.34
N ALA A 188 22.87 -10.49 18.17
CA ALA A 188 21.90 -10.24 19.23
C ALA A 188 20.91 -11.43 19.36
N PRO A 189 20.43 -11.74 20.58
CA PRO A 189 19.44 -12.79 20.75
C PRO A 189 18.12 -12.43 20.08
N LEU A 190 17.48 -13.39 19.42
CA LEU A 190 16.09 -13.27 19.00
C LEU A 190 15.20 -13.36 20.24
N VAL A 191 14.48 -12.28 20.53
CA VAL A 191 13.59 -12.19 21.67
C VAL A 191 12.16 -12.54 21.23
N GLY A 192 11.54 -13.52 21.91
CA GLY A 192 10.17 -13.95 21.64
C GLY A 192 9.96 -15.42 22.00
N ASP A 193 8.75 -15.87 21.80
CA ASP A 193 8.41 -17.28 21.90
C ASP A 193 8.88 -18.00 20.62
N PRO A 194 9.78 -19.00 20.70
CA PRO A 194 10.25 -19.76 19.54
C PRO A 194 9.15 -20.57 18.85
N GLU A 195 8.06 -20.89 19.55
CA GLU A 195 6.91 -21.61 19.03
C GLU A 195 5.81 -20.67 18.46
N ALA A 196 6.01 -19.35 18.51
CA ALA A 196 5.05 -18.40 17.99
C ALA A 196 4.88 -18.53 16.48
N LEU A 197 3.64 -18.63 16.04
CA LEU A 197 3.31 -18.64 14.62
C LEU A 197 3.57 -17.27 14.00
N LEU A 198 4.32 -17.25 12.90
CA LEU A 198 4.55 -16.04 12.10
C LEU A 198 3.55 -15.99 10.95
N ASN A 199 2.78 -14.91 10.89
CA ASN A 199 1.88 -14.63 9.79
C ASN A 199 2.61 -13.76 8.75
N LEU A 200 3.15 -14.39 7.71
CA LEU A 200 4.00 -13.76 6.70
C LEU A 200 3.54 -14.10 5.28
N ILE A 201 3.82 -13.19 4.35
CA ILE A 201 3.64 -13.38 2.91
C ILE A 201 4.87 -12.85 2.17
N HIS A 202 5.35 -13.59 1.17
CA HIS A 202 6.44 -13.10 0.33
C HIS A 202 5.98 -11.90 -0.51
N VAL A 203 6.88 -10.93 -0.73
CA VAL A 203 6.53 -9.68 -1.41
C VAL A 203 6.07 -9.89 -2.85
N GLN A 204 6.58 -10.91 -3.54
CA GLN A 204 6.16 -11.24 -4.89
C GLN A 204 4.76 -11.86 -4.89
N ASP A 205 4.47 -12.82 -3.98
CA ASP A 205 3.14 -13.42 -3.85
C ASP A 205 2.07 -12.38 -3.45
N ALA A 206 2.49 -11.31 -2.75
CA ALA A 206 1.61 -10.20 -2.39
C ALA A 206 1.40 -9.22 -3.55
N ALA A 207 2.25 -9.25 -4.58
CA ALA A 207 2.15 -8.42 -5.79
C ALA A 207 1.36 -9.10 -6.91
N ASP A 208 1.26 -10.43 -6.90
CA ASP A 208 0.43 -11.25 -7.79
C ASP A 208 -1.05 -11.18 -7.39
#